data_e8fd72b68fcf1d08959a4ddb1fa47de6
#
_entry.id   e8fd72b68fcf1d08959a4ddb1fa47de6
#
_cell.length_a   1.000
_cell.length_b   1.000
_cell.length_c   1.000
_cell.angle_alpha   90.00
_cell.angle_beta   90.00
_cell.angle_gamma   90.00
#
_symmetry.space_group_name_H-M   'P 1'
#
loop_
_entity.id
_entity.type
_entity.pdbx_description
1 polymer ?
#
loop_
_entity_poly.entity_id
_entity_poly.type
_entity_poly.pdbx_seq_one_letter_code
_entity_poly.pdbx_strand_id
1 'polypeptide(L)'
;METWDVGSLEIEAHHPVVLRSDAETRAIAIHLPAGEQLAEHQVHERSYLVVVDGEISIDQGDGNVSGGAGLLAHFAPNERRTIRAVSDARLLLVLAPWPGEGHPSRSG
;
A
#
# COMPACT_ATOMS: atom_id res chain seq x y z
N MET A 1 -19.13 -9.21 -11.29
CA MET A 1 -18.54 -8.50 -10.15
C MET A 1 -17.53 -9.41 -9.47
N GLU A 2 -16.39 -8.86 -9.10
CA GLU A 2 -15.41 -9.57 -8.30
C GLU A 2 -15.37 -8.95 -6.91
N THR A 3 -15.20 -9.78 -5.90
CA THR A 3 -15.10 -9.30 -4.52
C THR A 3 -14.03 -10.06 -3.78
N TRP A 4 -13.39 -9.40 -2.82
CA TRP A 4 -12.40 -10.01 -1.94
C TRP A 4 -12.62 -9.53 -0.52
N ASP A 5 -12.61 -10.46 0.42
CA ASP A 5 -12.59 -10.13 1.84
C ASP A 5 -11.15 -10.14 2.31
N VAL A 6 -10.50 -8.99 2.23
CA VAL A 6 -9.06 -8.89 2.54
C VAL A 6 -8.77 -9.28 3.98
N GLY A 7 -9.74 -9.09 4.88
CA GLY A 7 -9.57 -9.46 6.28
C GLY A 7 -9.47 -10.96 6.52
N SER A 8 -9.99 -11.77 5.59
CA SER A 8 -10.00 -13.22 5.76
C SER A 8 -9.20 -13.97 4.70
N LEU A 9 -8.57 -13.27 3.76
CA LEU A 9 -7.73 -13.92 2.76
C LEU A 9 -6.50 -14.54 3.41
N GLU A 10 -6.07 -15.69 2.88
CA GLU A 10 -4.78 -16.23 3.26
C GLU A 10 -3.69 -15.46 2.51
N ILE A 11 -2.89 -14.71 3.26
CA ILE A 11 -1.79 -13.93 2.72
C ILE A 11 -0.55 -14.29 3.51
N GLU A 12 0.43 -14.90 2.85
CA GLU A 12 1.68 -15.23 3.51
C GLU A 12 2.52 -13.98 3.72
N ALA A 13 3.22 -13.92 4.84
CA ALA A 13 4.17 -12.87 5.11
C ALA A 13 5.22 -12.84 3.99
N HIS A 14 5.61 -11.66 3.55
CA HIS A 14 6.59 -11.44 2.48
C HIS A 14 6.14 -11.90 1.09
N HIS A 15 4.88 -12.30 0.94
CA HIS A 15 4.32 -12.72 -0.34
C HIS A 15 3.03 -11.97 -0.62
N PRO A 16 3.11 -10.69 -1.03
CA PRO A 16 1.91 -9.92 -1.38
C PRO A 16 1.12 -10.60 -2.48
N VAL A 17 -0.19 -10.48 -2.40
CA VAL A 17 -1.09 -11.09 -3.37
C VAL A 17 -1.67 -10.00 -4.26
N VAL A 18 -1.43 -10.08 -5.56
CA VAL A 18 -2.06 -9.16 -6.50
C VAL A 18 -3.48 -9.65 -6.74
N LEU A 19 -4.45 -8.88 -6.25
CA LEU A 19 -5.86 -9.23 -6.37
C LEU A 19 -6.37 -8.97 -7.78
N ARG A 20 -6.00 -7.83 -8.32
CA ARG A 20 -6.35 -7.46 -9.68
C ARG A 20 -5.31 -6.50 -10.22
N SER A 21 -5.01 -6.65 -11.49
CA SER A 21 -4.10 -5.75 -12.18
C SER A 21 -4.61 -5.54 -13.60
N ASP A 22 -4.81 -4.29 -13.95
CA ASP A 22 -5.16 -3.91 -15.32
C ASP A 22 -4.38 -2.67 -15.72
N ALA A 23 -4.72 -2.05 -16.85
CA ALA A 23 -3.94 -0.94 -17.37
C ALA A 23 -4.00 0.30 -16.50
N GLU A 24 -5.01 0.42 -15.65
CA GLU A 24 -5.24 1.65 -14.89
C GLU A 24 -5.04 1.50 -13.39
N THR A 25 -5.17 0.29 -12.86
CA THR A 25 -5.09 0.07 -11.42
C THR A 25 -4.50 -1.29 -11.09
N ARG A 26 -3.88 -1.34 -9.93
CA ARG A 26 -3.43 -2.62 -9.37
C ARG A 26 -3.79 -2.62 -7.88
N ALA A 27 -4.48 -3.66 -7.44
CA ALA A 27 -4.85 -3.84 -6.04
C ALA A 27 -4.06 -5.01 -5.46
N ILE A 28 -3.37 -4.77 -4.35
CA ILE A 28 -2.46 -5.73 -3.75
C ILE A 28 -2.82 -5.89 -2.28
N ALA A 29 -2.97 -7.13 -1.83
CA ALA A 29 -3.18 -7.44 -0.42
C ALA A 29 -1.86 -7.84 0.22
N ILE A 30 -1.58 -7.30 1.40
CA ILE A 30 -0.31 -7.48 2.08
C ILE A 30 -0.55 -7.93 3.51
N HIS A 31 0.21 -8.93 3.95
CA HIS A 31 0.29 -9.31 5.35
C HIS A 31 1.65 -8.88 5.88
N LEU A 32 1.65 -7.99 6.85
CA LEU A 32 2.86 -7.45 7.45
C LEU A 32 2.89 -7.84 8.92
N PRO A 33 3.74 -8.81 9.28
CA PRO A 33 3.84 -9.26 10.68
C PRO A 33 4.32 -8.16 11.62
N ALA A 34 3.93 -8.26 12.89
CA ALA A 34 4.31 -7.29 13.90
C ALA A 34 5.82 -7.09 13.93
N GLY A 35 6.25 -5.84 13.99
CA GLY A 35 7.65 -5.47 14.05
C GLY A 35 8.35 -5.40 12.70
N GLU A 36 7.75 -5.92 11.65
CA GLU A 36 8.36 -5.87 10.32
C GLU A 36 7.93 -4.61 9.58
N GLN A 37 8.69 -4.28 8.57
CA GLN A 37 8.40 -3.10 7.76
C GLN A 37 8.50 -3.42 6.28
N LEU A 38 7.70 -2.71 5.50
CA LEU A 38 7.87 -2.71 4.06
C LEU A 38 9.11 -1.89 3.75
N ALA A 39 9.91 -2.39 2.82
CA ALA A 39 11.13 -1.68 2.44
C ALA A 39 10.78 -0.28 1.93
N GLU A 40 11.61 0.69 2.27
CA GLU A 40 11.46 2.02 1.73
C GLU A 40 11.68 1.96 0.22
N HIS A 41 10.73 2.47 -0.52
CA HIS A 41 10.86 2.53 -1.97
C HIS A 41 9.94 3.62 -2.51
N GLN A 42 10.24 4.02 -3.73
CA GLN A 42 9.40 4.95 -4.47
C GLN A 42 8.61 4.18 -5.52
N VAL A 43 7.36 4.54 -5.68
CA VAL A 43 6.56 4.01 -6.79
C VAL A 43 6.22 5.18 -7.70
N HIS A 44 6.16 4.91 -8.99
CA HIS A 44 5.86 5.95 -9.96
C HIS A 44 4.38 6.27 -10.03
N GLU A 45 3.55 5.40 -9.51
CA GLU A 45 2.11 5.57 -9.50
C GLU A 45 1.67 6.23 -8.20
N ARG A 46 0.50 6.85 -8.24
CA ARG A 46 -0.17 7.28 -7.04
C ARG A 46 -0.61 6.03 -6.28
N SER A 47 -0.49 6.05 -4.97
CA SER A 47 -0.89 4.89 -4.18
C SER A 47 -1.80 5.26 -3.03
N TYR A 48 -2.75 4.38 -2.76
CA TYR A 48 -3.63 4.46 -1.60
C TYR A 48 -3.39 3.23 -0.75
N LEU A 49 -3.16 3.44 0.54
CA LEU A 49 -2.94 2.36 1.49
C LEU A 49 -4.06 2.37 2.50
N VAL A 50 -4.72 1.23 2.66
CA VAL A 50 -5.78 1.06 3.65
C VAL A 50 -5.35 0.01 4.64
N VAL A 51 -5.44 0.33 5.93
CA VAL A 51 -5.25 -0.68 6.98
C VAL A 51 -6.55 -1.42 7.15
N VAL A 52 -6.52 -2.72 6.89
CA VAL A 52 -7.69 -3.59 7.02
C VAL A 52 -7.77 -4.15 8.43
N ASP A 53 -6.62 -4.53 8.99
CA ASP A 53 -6.55 -5.10 10.33
C ASP A 53 -5.17 -4.79 10.92
N GLY A 54 -5.08 -4.71 12.24
CA GLY A 54 -3.84 -4.41 12.93
C GLY A 54 -3.56 -2.92 13.00
N GLU A 55 -2.33 -2.57 13.35
CA GLU A 55 -1.90 -1.19 13.49
C GLU A 55 -0.55 -0.98 12.82
N ILE A 56 -0.40 0.14 12.15
CA ILE A 56 0.85 0.47 11.47
C ILE A 56 1.33 1.87 11.86
N SER A 57 2.60 2.11 11.58
CA SER A 57 3.22 3.43 11.67
C SER A 57 3.82 3.76 10.30
N ILE A 58 3.56 4.96 9.83
CA ILE A 58 4.08 5.46 8.55
C ILE A 58 5.04 6.59 8.85
N ASP A 59 6.27 6.47 8.37
CA ASP A 59 7.32 7.45 8.58
C ASP A 59 7.76 8.05 7.25
N GLN A 60 7.81 9.37 7.18
CA GLN A 60 8.26 10.09 5.99
C GLN A 60 9.40 11.06 6.34
N GLY A 61 10.16 10.75 7.38
CA GLY A 61 11.28 11.59 7.78
C GLY A 61 10.86 12.68 8.76
N ASP A 62 10.16 13.69 8.28
CA ASP A 62 9.73 14.81 9.13
C ASP A 62 8.31 14.63 9.66
N GLY A 63 7.64 13.55 9.32
CA GLY A 63 6.30 13.26 9.78
C GLY A 63 6.10 11.78 10.05
N ASN A 64 5.31 11.48 11.07
CA ASN A 64 4.96 10.11 11.43
C ASN A 64 3.47 10.05 11.72
N VAL A 65 2.80 9.05 11.16
CA VAL A 65 1.38 8.81 11.40
C VAL A 65 1.21 7.35 11.79
N SER A 66 0.42 7.12 12.83
CA SER A 66 0.07 5.76 13.26
C SER A 66 -1.44 5.60 13.23
N GLY A 67 -1.89 4.40 12.92
CA GLY A 67 -3.31 4.12 12.92
C GLY A 67 -3.62 2.65 12.71
N GLY A 68 -4.86 2.31 13.04
CA GLY A 68 -5.37 0.96 12.92
C GLY A 68 -6.35 0.81 11.77
N ALA A 69 -7.17 -0.23 11.87
CA ALA A 69 -8.15 -0.56 10.83
C ALA A 69 -8.98 0.66 10.43
N GLY A 70 -9.06 0.89 9.13
CA GLY A 70 -9.78 2.04 8.58
C GLY A 70 -8.89 3.23 8.25
N LEU A 71 -7.62 3.23 8.65
CA LEU A 71 -6.70 4.29 8.25
C LEU A 71 -6.48 4.23 6.75
N LEU A 72 -6.64 5.37 6.09
CA LEU A 72 -6.35 5.53 4.66
C LEU A 72 -5.22 6.53 4.50
N ALA A 73 -4.18 6.12 3.80
CA ALA A 73 -3.08 7.01 3.47
C ALA A 73 -2.96 7.12 1.95
N HIS A 74 -2.63 8.29 1.48
CA HIS A 74 -2.40 8.55 0.07
C HIS A 74 -0.97 9.02 -0.12
N PHE A 75 -0.27 8.44 -1.08
CA PHE A 75 1.08 8.85 -1.44
C PHE A 75 1.12 9.33 -2.88
N ALA A 76 1.69 10.50 -3.07
CA ALA A 76 1.91 11.03 -4.40
C ALA A 76 2.97 10.19 -5.13
N PRO A 77 2.99 10.23 -6.46
CA PRO A 77 4.05 9.53 -7.20
C PRO A 77 5.44 9.93 -6.71
N ASN A 78 6.30 8.93 -6.55
CA ASN A 78 7.68 9.09 -6.11
C ASN A 78 7.87 9.58 -4.67
N GLU A 79 6.81 9.62 -3.90
CA GLU A 79 6.90 9.98 -2.49
C GLU A 79 7.51 8.83 -1.68
N ARG A 80 8.51 9.11 -0.87
CA ARG A 80 9.17 8.09 -0.06
C ARG A 80 8.46 7.91 1.27
N ARG A 81 8.37 6.67 1.70
CA ARG A 81 7.82 6.35 3.01
C ARG A 81 8.33 5.00 3.50
N THR A 82 8.31 4.83 4.81
CA THR A 82 8.55 3.55 5.45
C THR A 82 7.30 3.18 6.24
N ILE A 83 6.81 1.97 6.04
CA ILE A 83 5.62 1.47 6.70
C ILE A 83 6.03 0.32 7.60
N ARG A 84 5.69 0.43 8.88
CA ARG A 84 6.05 -0.58 9.87
C ARG A 84 4.79 -1.08 10.57
N ALA A 85 4.70 -2.39 10.76
CA ALA A 85 3.62 -2.97 11.54
C ALA A 85 3.91 -2.86 13.02
N VAL A 86 3.02 -2.21 13.75
CA VAL A 86 3.07 -2.14 15.21
C VAL A 86 2.52 -3.44 15.79
N SER A 87 1.45 -3.93 15.19
CA SER A 87 0.92 -5.27 15.46
C SER A 87 0.77 -5.98 14.13
N ASP A 88 0.47 -7.27 14.17
CA ASP A 88 0.24 -8.05 12.95
C ASP A 88 -0.82 -7.35 12.10
N ALA A 89 -0.49 -6.96 10.89
CA ALA A 89 -1.33 -6.08 10.09
C ALA A 89 -1.65 -6.65 8.72
N ARG A 90 -2.84 -6.33 8.24
CA ARG A 90 -3.26 -6.60 6.87
C ARG A 90 -3.53 -5.27 6.20
N LEU A 91 -2.98 -5.12 5.01
CA LEU A 91 -3.04 -3.87 4.26
C LEU A 91 -3.57 -4.13 2.88
N LEU A 92 -4.29 -3.14 2.35
CA LEU A 92 -4.67 -3.11 0.94
C LEU A 92 -3.94 -1.94 0.30
N LEU A 93 -3.16 -2.22 -0.72
CA LEU A 93 -2.45 -1.19 -1.48
C LEU A 93 -3.04 -1.11 -2.86
N VAL A 94 -3.48 0.08 -3.25
CA VAL A 94 -4.02 0.33 -4.58
C VAL A 94 -3.09 1.30 -5.29
N LEU A 95 -2.55 0.85 -6.41
CA LEU A 95 -1.71 1.66 -7.28
C LEU A 95 -2.56 2.10 -8.47
N ALA A 96 -2.63 3.39 -8.69
CA ALA A 96 -3.36 3.93 -9.82
C ALA A 96 -2.37 4.64 -10.72
N PRO A 97 -2.39 4.43 -12.05
CA PRO A 97 -1.55 5.18 -12.94
C PRO A 97 -1.83 6.67 -12.79
N TRP A 98 -0.78 7.45 -12.88
CA TRP A 98 -0.89 8.89 -12.89
C TRP A 98 -0.77 9.36 -14.34
N PRO A 99 -1.88 9.44 -15.06
CA PRO A 99 -1.83 9.76 -16.50
C PRO A 99 -1.59 11.22 -16.81
N GLY A 100 -1.40 12.05 -15.80
CA GLY A 100 -1.14 13.46 -15.98
C GLY A 100 0.22 13.72 -16.61
N GLU A 101 0.47 14.97 -16.95
CA GLU A 101 1.75 15.39 -17.49
C GLU A 101 2.86 15.11 -16.48
N GLY A 102 4.00 14.70 -16.99
CA GLY A 102 5.15 14.38 -16.17
C GLY A 102 5.21 12.93 -15.70
N HIS A 103 4.17 12.16 -15.93
CA HIS A 103 4.21 10.74 -15.55
C HIS A 103 5.16 10.01 -16.50
N PRO A 104 6.08 9.17 -15.98
CA PRO A 104 7.07 8.49 -16.83
C PRO A 104 6.47 7.69 -17.99
N SER A 105 5.32 7.07 -17.79
CA SER A 105 4.69 6.27 -18.85
C SER A 105 4.06 7.12 -19.93
N ARG A 106 4.00 8.41 -19.75
CA ARG A 106 3.43 9.33 -20.73
C ARG A 106 4.47 10.23 -21.37
N SER A 107 5.70 9.84 -21.25
CA SER A 107 6.79 10.57 -21.88
C SER A 107 6.79 10.25 -23.37
N GLY A 108 6.25 10.96 -24.11
CA GLY A 108 6.26 10.64 -25.54
C GLY A 108 5.40 11.61 -26.22
#